data_1fb5cf4bc70490556fadca8e6aca3685
#
_entry.id   1fb5cf4bc70490556fadca8e6aca3685
#
_cell.length_a   1.000
_cell.length_b   1.000
_cell.length_c   1.000
_cell.angle_alpha   90.00
_cell.angle_beta   90.00
_cell.angle_gamma   90.00
#
_symmetry.space_group_name_H-M   'P 1'
#
loop_
_entity.id
_entity.type
_entity.pdbx_description
1 polymer ?
#
loop_
_entity_poly.entity_id
_entity_poly.type
_entity_poly.pdbx_seq_one_letter_code
_entity_poly.pdbx_strand_id
1 'polypeptide(L)'
;MDSLEFAKSLEKQVAEFCKNLDAKLPAYSFIPLTTDEMRIKVMQSRLFNEIRAGEIFGGWLKSTPELDVKKILAEATHEEYQHATFLEDALRSQGATPHDYQALPAQMAMFNAFEGLTDTVERIAAFPMAGEGVADYLIAKSLHAGTVPRWVTAPYQKIHEDEEEHGNYPFEILVKYATTAEKQERAGRAVAMSLLLRRAYFDNLDRWVFEGKLY
;
A
#
# COMPACT_ATOMS: atom_id res chain seq x y z
N MET A 1 -16.03 17.83 13.81
CA MET A 1 -14.63 18.15 14.20
C MET A 1 -14.03 18.98 13.08
N ASP A 2 -13.04 19.79 13.35
CA ASP A 2 -12.24 20.50 12.36
C ASP A 2 -11.51 19.49 11.45
N SER A 3 -11.35 19.83 10.17
CA SER A 3 -10.77 18.88 9.17
C SER A 3 -9.29 18.57 9.45
N LEU A 4 -8.54 19.51 10.02
CA LEU A 4 -7.15 19.29 10.44
C LEU A 4 -7.07 18.28 11.59
N GLU A 5 -7.89 18.45 12.62
CA GLU A 5 -7.96 17.50 13.75
C GLU A 5 -8.44 16.13 13.29
N PHE A 6 -9.38 16.12 12.35
CA PHE A 6 -9.88 14.90 11.77
C PHE A 6 -8.78 14.13 11.01
N ALA A 7 -8.05 14.80 10.10
CA ALA A 7 -6.96 14.18 9.35
C ALA A 7 -5.87 13.62 10.29
N LYS A 8 -5.48 14.37 11.34
CA LYS A 8 -4.57 13.87 12.39
C LYS A 8 -5.10 12.63 13.12
N SER A 9 -6.42 12.55 13.32
CA SER A 9 -7.01 11.37 13.96
C SER A 9 -6.92 10.12 13.09
N LEU A 10 -7.00 10.27 11.77
CA LEU A 10 -6.81 9.16 10.82
C LEU A 10 -5.34 8.72 10.75
N GLU A 11 -4.39 9.66 10.66
CA GLU A 11 -2.96 9.32 10.73
C GLU A 11 -2.61 8.54 12.01
N LYS A 12 -3.15 8.98 13.14
CA LYS A 12 -2.97 8.28 14.41
C LYS A 12 -3.51 6.87 14.36
N GLN A 13 -4.68 6.65 13.74
CA GLN A 13 -5.27 5.32 13.59
C GLN A 13 -4.37 4.41 12.73
N VAL A 14 -3.81 4.92 11.63
CA VAL A 14 -2.86 4.19 10.78
C VAL A 14 -1.58 3.87 11.57
N ALA A 15 -1.01 4.85 12.26
CA ALA A 15 0.19 4.66 13.08
C ALA A 15 0.00 3.63 14.21
N GLU A 16 -1.16 3.61 14.87
CA GLU A 16 -1.49 2.60 15.88
C GLU A 16 -1.60 1.20 15.25
N PHE A 17 -2.19 1.08 14.07
CA PHE A 17 -2.23 -0.17 13.33
C PHE A 17 -0.81 -0.66 13.00
N CYS A 18 0.04 0.21 12.45
CA CYS A 18 1.44 -0.09 12.14
C CYS A 18 2.20 -0.57 13.38
N LYS A 19 2.06 0.13 14.51
CA LYS A 19 2.70 -0.25 15.77
C LYS A 19 2.25 -1.63 16.27
N ASN A 20 0.99 -1.99 16.04
CA ASN A 20 0.49 -3.32 16.40
C ASN A 20 1.08 -4.45 15.53
N LEU A 21 1.58 -4.13 14.32
CA LEU A 21 2.30 -5.09 13.48
C LEU A 21 3.69 -5.44 14.05
N ASP A 22 4.28 -4.58 14.88
CA ASP A 22 5.61 -4.81 15.48
C ASP A 22 5.66 -6.02 16.41
N ALA A 23 4.53 -6.40 17.01
CA ALA A 23 4.45 -7.59 17.84
C ALA A 23 4.68 -8.88 17.04
N LYS A 24 4.30 -8.89 15.75
CA LYS A 24 4.54 -9.96 14.80
C LYS A 24 4.57 -9.36 13.40
N LEU A 25 5.77 -9.10 12.88
CA LEU A 25 5.93 -8.58 11.53
C LEU A 25 5.45 -9.58 10.49
N PRO A 26 4.61 -9.18 9.52
CA PRO A 26 4.14 -10.05 8.45
C PRO A 26 5.26 -10.39 7.45
N ALA A 27 5.09 -11.46 6.68
CA ALA A 27 5.96 -11.80 5.55
C ALA A 27 6.17 -10.61 4.60
N TYR A 28 5.17 -9.75 4.46
CA TYR A 28 5.19 -8.52 3.67
C TYR A 28 6.39 -7.60 3.97
N SER A 29 6.90 -7.61 5.20
CA SER A 29 8.10 -6.85 5.61
C SER A 29 9.42 -7.49 5.18
N PHE A 30 9.45 -8.68 4.60
CA PHE A 30 10.64 -9.48 4.30
C PHE A 30 11.49 -9.90 5.52
N ILE A 31 11.35 -9.25 6.67
CA ILE A 31 12.18 -9.47 7.85
C ILE A 31 12.09 -10.93 8.36
N PRO A 32 10.91 -11.57 8.46
CA PRO A 32 10.82 -12.95 8.95
C PRO A 32 11.20 -14.01 7.90
N LEU A 33 11.57 -13.62 6.67
CA LEU A 33 11.81 -14.55 5.57
C LEU A 33 13.24 -15.07 5.59
N THR A 34 13.39 -16.38 5.57
CA THR A 34 14.69 -17.05 5.70
C THR A 34 15.29 -17.53 4.37
N THR A 35 14.47 -17.70 3.31
CA THR A 35 14.90 -18.19 2.00
C THR A 35 14.59 -17.20 0.89
N ASP A 36 15.35 -17.28 -0.21
CA ASP A 36 15.07 -16.45 -1.39
C ASP A 36 13.78 -16.87 -2.10
N GLU A 37 13.39 -18.15 -2.02
CA GLU A 37 12.09 -18.60 -2.53
C GLU A 37 10.92 -17.85 -1.84
N MET A 38 10.95 -17.73 -0.52
CA MET A 38 9.95 -16.94 0.23
C MET A 38 9.97 -15.46 -0.17
N ARG A 39 11.17 -14.88 -0.33
CA ARG A 39 11.33 -13.47 -0.75
C ARG A 39 10.81 -13.23 -2.16
N ILE A 40 11.06 -14.15 -3.09
CA ILE A 40 10.53 -14.10 -4.46
C ILE A 40 9.00 -14.10 -4.42
N LYS A 41 8.37 -15.01 -3.67
CA LYS A 41 6.91 -15.04 -3.50
C LYS A 41 6.34 -13.70 -3.01
N VAL A 42 6.94 -13.15 -1.96
CA VAL A 42 6.48 -11.87 -1.43
C VAL A 42 6.70 -10.75 -2.44
N MET A 43 7.85 -10.72 -3.12
CA MET A 43 8.12 -9.68 -4.12
C MET A 43 7.19 -9.78 -5.33
N GLN A 44 6.83 -10.97 -5.79
CA GLN A 44 5.81 -11.16 -6.83
C GLN A 44 4.44 -10.63 -6.38
N SER A 45 4.06 -10.90 -5.13
CA SER A 45 2.83 -10.36 -4.54
C SER A 45 2.85 -8.83 -4.46
N ARG A 46 4.00 -8.24 -4.15
CA ARG A 46 4.16 -6.78 -4.11
C ARG A 46 4.19 -6.18 -5.51
N LEU A 47 4.86 -6.79 -6.48
CA LEU A 47 4.78 -6.38 -7.88
C LEU A 47 3.32 -6.31 -8.37
N PHE A 48 2.52 -7.31 -8.00
CA PHE A 48 1.09 -7.27 -8.28
C PHE A 48 0.39 -6.07 -7.62
N ASN A 49 0.78 -5.69 -6.39
CA ASN A 49 0.22 -4.51 -5.71
C ASN A 49 0.51 -3.22 -6.47
N GLU A 50 1.76 -2.99 -6.88
CA GLU A 50 2.16 -1.77 -7.61
C GLU A 50 1.37 -1.64 -8.94
N ILE A 51 1.24 -2.75 -9.68
CA ILE A 51 0.44 -2.75 -10.91
C ILE A 51 -1.03 -2.41 -10.63
N ARG A 52 -1.62 -3.02 -9.59
CA ARG A 52 -3.02 -2.75 -9.22
C ARG A 52 -3.21 -1.34 -8.68
N ALA A 53 -2.23 -0.79 -7.97
CA ALA A 53 -2.24 0.59 -7.50
C ALA A 53 -2.29 1.57 -8.68
N GLY A 54 -1.41 1.41 -9.66
CA GLY A 54 -1.42 2.21 -10.88
C GLY A 54 -2.75 2.12 -11.66
N GLU A 55 -3.31 0.92 -11.80
CA GLU A 55 -4.62 0.71 -12.44
C GLU A 55 -5.77 1.44 -11.70
N ILE A 56 -5.76 1.42 -10.36
CA ILE A 56 -6.79 2.06 -9.53
C ILE A 56 -6.65 3.58 -9.60
N PHE A 57 -5.46 4.13 -9.40
CA PHE A 57 -5.24 5.58 -9.50
C PHE A 57 -5.60 6.11 -10.89
N GLY A 58 -5.17 5.43 -11.95
CA GLY A 58 -5.54 5.76 -13.32
C GLY A 58 -7.05 5.66 -13.57
N GLY A 59 -7.71 4.63 -13.04
CA GLY A 59 -9.15 4.44 -13.13
C GLY A 59 -9.95 5.54 -12.42
N TRP A 60 -9.44 6.09 -11.32
CA TRP A 60 -10.09 7.18 -10.59
C TRP A 60 -10.01 8.54 -11.27
N LEU A 61 -9.06 8.78 -12.18
CA LEU A 61 -8.86 10.04 -12.88
C LEU A 61 -10.16 10.55 -13.54
N LYS A 62 -10.90 9.67 -14.19
CA LYS A 62 -12.12 10.06 -14.90
C LYS A 62 -13.22 10.57 -13.96
N SER A 63 -13.34 9.96 -12.80
CA SER A 63 -14.47 10.19 -11.87
C SER A 63 -14.16 11.11 -10.70
N THR A 64 -12.91 11.54 -10.54
CA THR A 64 -12.50 12.53 -9.51
C THR A 64 -12.83 13.93 -10.03
N PRO A 65 -13.63 14.75 -9.34
CA PRO A 65 -13.99 16.08 -9.83
C PRO A 65 -12.90 17.14 -9.60
N GLU A 66 -12.06 17.00 -8.58
CA GLU A 66 -11.08 17.99 -8.16
C GLU A 66 -9.82 17.92 -9.05
N LEU A 67 -9.46 19.04 -9.70
CA LEU A 67 -8.35 19.08 -10.66
C LEU A 67 -6.98 18.88 -9.99
N ASP A 68 -6.77 19.39 -8.79
CA ASP A 68 -5.55 19.20 -8.01
C ASP A 68 -5.38 17.73 -7.60
N VAL A 69 -6.45 17.06 -7.16
CA VAL A 69 -6.42 15.63 -6.86
C VAL A 69 -6.15 14.80 -8.13
N LYS A 70 -6.74 15.17 -9.28
CA LYS A 70 -6.43 14.50 -10.55
C LYS A 70 -4.95 14.56 -10.93
N LYS A 71 -4.28 15.69 -10.68
CA LYS A 71 -2.83 15.81 -10.95
C LYS A 71 -2.04 14.83 -10.11
N ILE A 72 -2.33 14.78 -8.82
CA ILE A 72 -1.69 13.85 -7.88
C ILE A 72 -1.94 12.39 -8.30
N LEU A 73 -3.19 12.04 -8.64
CA LEU A 73 -3.51 10.69 -9.10
C LEU A 73 -2.81 10.31 -10.42
N ALA A 74 -2.55 11.29 -11.30
CA ALA A 74 -1.83 11.04 -12.55
C ALA A 74 -0.33 10.81 -12.30
N GLU A 75 0.27 11.56 -11.39
CA GLU A 75 1.63 11.38 -10.91
C GLU A 75 1.77 10.02 -10.23
N ALA A 76 0.95 9.72 -9.23
CA ALA A 76 0.94 8.43 -8.54
C ALA A 76 0.75 7.25 -9.52
N THR A 77 -0.13 7.38 -10.54
CA THR A 77 -0.28 6.34 -11.56
C THR A 77 1.03 6.05 -12.29
N HIS A 78 1.79 7.09 -12.65
CA HIS A 78 3.08 6.93 -13.33
C HIS A 78 4.10 6.23 -12.43
N GLU A 79 4.19 6.65 -11.19
CA GLU A 79 5.14 6.16 -10.20
C GLU A 79 4.91 4.71 -9.84
N GLU A 80 3.66 4.30 -9.65
CA GLU A 80 3.35 2.89 -9.38
C GLU A 80 3.84 1.95 -10.49
N TYR A 81 3.77 2.37 -11.75
CA TYR A 81 4.34 1.58 -12.84
C TYR A 81 5.87 1.64 -12.88
N GLN A 82 6.50 2.70 -12.40
CA GLN A 82 7.97 2.73 -12.20
C GLN A 82 8.37 1.82 -11.05
N HIS A 83 7.66 1.84 -9.92
CA HIS A 83 7.87 0.93 -8.80
C HIS A 83 7.72 -0.54 -9.24
N ALA A 84 6.67 -0.85 -10.00
CA ALA A 84 6.50 -2.17 -10.59
C ALA A 84 7.72 -2.58 -11.44
N THR A 85 8.28 -1.66 -12.24
CA THR A 85 9.48 -1.93 -13.05
C THR A 85 10.69 -2.25 -12.18
N PHE A 86 10.92 -1.53 -11.08
CA PHE A 86 12.02 -1.82 -10.15
C PHE A 86 11.91 -3.22 -9.53
N LEU A 87 10.70 -3.63 -9.15
CA LEU A 87 10.45 -4.95 -8.59
C LEU A 87 10.57 -6.06 -9.64
N GLU A 88 10.10 -5.80 -10.86
CA GLU A 88 10.24 -6.73 -11.99
C GLU A 88 11.71 -7.01 -12.31
N ASP A 89 12.55 -5.98 -12.41
CA ASP A 89 13.97 -6.09 -12.65
C ASP A 89 14.69 -6.85 -11.53
N ALA A 90 14.33 -6.60 -10.27
CA ALA A 90 14.86 -7.31 -9.13
C ALA A 90 14.53 -8.81 -9.19
N LEU A 91 13.28 -9.18 -9.49
CA LEU A 91 12.85 -10.57 -9.67
C LEU A 91 13.60 -11.26 -10.82
N ARG A 92 13.73 -10.61 -11.98
CA ARG A 92 14.50 -11.13 -13.13
C ARG A 92 15.97 -11.36 -12.78
N SER A 93 16.58 -10.50 -11.98
CA SER A 93 17.97 -10.65 -11.53
C SER A 93 18.19 -11.91 -10.70
N GLN A 94 17.13 -12.43 -10.06
CA GLN A 94 17.15 -13.67 -9.29
C GLN A 94 16.73 -14.90 -10.13
N GLY A 95 16.54 -14.75 -11.45
CA GLY A 95 16.07 -15.82 -12.34
C GLY A 95 14.61 -16.19 -12.14
N ALA A 96 13.84 -15.38 -11.41
CA ALA A 96 12.40 -15.59 -11.21
C ALA A 96 11.60 -15.08 -12.40
N THR A 97 10.39 -15.63 -12.60
CA THR A 97 9.40 -15.12 -13.54
C THR A 97 8.50 -14.13 -12.81
N PRO A 98 8.60 -12.80 -13.10
CA PRO A 98 7.94 -11.78 -12.28
C PRO A 98 6.42 -11.94 -12.15
N HIS A 99 5.77 -12.27 -13.27
CA HIS A 99 4.31 -12.37 -13.35
C HIS A 99 3.76 -13.80 -13.12
N ASP A 100 4.60 -14.74 -12.70
CA ASP A 100 4.16 -16.07 -12.29
C ASP A 100 3.61 -16.04 -10.86
N TYR A 101 2.52 -15.30 -10.70
CA TYR A 101 1.86 -15.04 -9.43
C TYR A 101 0.35 -15.04 -9.59
N GLN A 102 -0.32 -15.82 -8.77
CA GLN A 102 -1.77 -15.77 -8.64
C GLN A 102 -2.15 -14.97 -7.41
N ALA A 103 -2.87 -13.88 -7.60
CA ALA A 103 -3.29 -13.01 -6.52
C ALA A 103 -4.10 -13.76 -5.45
N LEU A 104 -3.79 -13.50 -4.21
CA LEU A 104 -4.46 -14.11 -3.07
C LEU A 104 -5.90 -13.60 -2.92
N PRO A 105 -6.86 -14.43 -2.46
CA PRO A 105 -8.25 -14.00 -2.31
C PRO A 105 -8.43 -12.74 -1.47
N ALA A 106 -7.72 -12.63 -0.33
CA ALA A 106 -7.80 -11.45 0.52
C ALA A 106 -7.17 -10.21 -0.12
N GLN A 107 -6.13 -10.38 -0.93
CA GLN A 107 -5.51 -9.31 -1.72
C GLN A 107 -6.48 -8.79 -2.78
N MET A 108 -7.13 -9.68 -3.53
CA MET A 108 -8.16 -9.30 -4.51
C MET A 108 -9.35 -8.61 -3.85
N ALA A 109 -9.82 -9.10 -2.70
CA ALA A 109 -10.90 -8.47 -1.96
C ALA A 109 -10.55 -7.03 -1.55
N MET A 110 -9.30 -6.78 -1.13
CA MET A 110 -8.79 -5.46 -0.77
C MET A 110 -8.80 -4.51 -1.98
N PHE A 111 -8.22 -4.90 -3.11
CA PHE A 111 -8.18 -4.04 -4.29
C PHE A 111 -9.55 -3.81 -4.91
N ASN A 112 -10.43 -4.82 -4.94
CA ASN A 112 -11.81 -4.65 -5.41
C ASN A 112 -12.59 -3.66 -4.53
N ALA A 113 -12.34 -3.65 -3.21
CA ALA A 113 -12.96 -2.68 -2.31
C ALA A 113 -12.46 -1.25 -2.59
N PHE A 114 -11.17 -1.05 -2.87
CA PHE A 114 -10.63 0.26 -3.26
C PHE A 114 -11.17 0.73 -4.60
N GLU A 115 -11.17 -0.13 -5.61
CA GLU A 115 -11.71 0.18 -6.94
C GLU A 115 -13.19 0.62 -6.90
N GLY A 116 -13.98 0.03 -5.98
CA GLY A 116 -15.38 0.37 -5.77
C GLY A 116 -15.65 1.73 -5.12
N LEU A 117 -14.63 2.42 -4.58
CA LEU A 117 -14.80 3.73 -3.96
C LEU A 117 -15.10 4.81 -5.01
N THR A 118 -16.04 5.69 -4.70
CA THR A 118 -16.51 6.70 -5.64
C THR A 118 -16.27 8.15 -5.21
N ASP A 119 -16.09 8.38 -3.92
CA ASP A 119 -15.87 9.71 -3.34
C ASP A 119 -14.38 9.98 -3.11
N THR A 120 -13.92 11.19 -3.42
CA THR A 120 -12.51 11.59 -3.31
C THR A 120 -11.95 11.38 -1.89
N VAL A 121 -12.70 11.78 -0.85
CA VAL A 121 -12.17 11.63 0.52
C VAL A 121 -12.08 10.18 0.97
N GLU A 122 -12.98 9.30 0.50
CA GLU A 122 -12.91 7.86 0.76
C GLU A 122 -11.71 7.23 0.07
N ARG A 123 -11.48 7.56 -1.21
CA ARG A 123 -10.34 7.08 -2.02
C ARG A 123 -9.01 7.41 -1.36
N ILE A 124 -8.83 8.70 -1.03
CA ILE A 124 -7.59 9.20 -0.43
C ILE A 124 -7.38 8.63 0.98
N ALA A 125 -8.41 8.52 1.78
CA ALA A 125 -8.31 7.95 3.12
C ALA A 125 -8.01 6.44 3.11
N ALA A 126 -8.67 5.67 2.24
CA ALA A 126 -8.51 4.21 2.21
C ALA A 126 -7.19 3.77 1.60
N PHE A 127 -6.75 4.39 0.49
CA PHE A 127 -5.63 3.85 -0.25
C PHE A 127 -4.36 4.68 -0.01
N PRO A 128 -4.18 5.91 -0.47
CA PRO A 128 -2.95 6.64 -0.21
C PRO A 128 -2.62 6.78 1.28
N MET A 129 -3.58 7.19 2.13
CA MET A 129 -3.27 7.39 3.55
C MET A 129 -3.11 6.07 4.32
N ALA A 130 -4.06 5.15 4.24
CA ALA A 130 -4.03 3.93 5.03
C ALA A 130 -3.29 2.79 4.32
N GLY A 131 -3.54 2.57 3.03
CA GLY A 131 -2.93 1.50 2.25
C GLY A 131 -1.43 1.71 2.09
N GLU A 132 -1.03 2.82 1.45
CA GLU A 132 0.38 3.12 1.20
C GLU A 132 1.12 3.47 2.50
N GLY A 133 0.50 4.21 3.44
CA GLY A 133 1.13 4.48 4.73
C GLY A 133 1.51 3.23 5.53
N VAL A 134 0.74 2.13 5.44
CA VAL A 134 1.13 0.82 6.04
C VAL A 134 2.22 0.14 5.21
N ALA A 135 2.18 0.24 3.88
CA ALA A 135 3.20 -0.33 3.01
C ALA A 135 4.55 0.33 3.24
N ASP A 136 4.60 1.66 3.25
CA ASP A 136 5.82 2.44 3.49
C ASP A 136 6.41 2.18 4.88
N TYR A 137 5.58 2.12 5.93
CA TYR A 137 6.04 1.74 7.27
C TYR A 137 6.79 0.39 7.28
N LEU A 138 6.28 -0.62 6.57
CA LEU A 138 6.92 -1.94 6.51
C LEU A 138 8.16 -1.94 5.59
N ILE A 139 8.17 -1.12 4.53
CA ILE A 139 9.36 -0.89 3.69
C ILE A 139 10.47 -0.28 4.53
N ALA A 140 10.21 0.83 5.22
CA ALA A 140 11.20 1.50 6.07
C ALA A 140 11.81 0.54 7.11
N LYS A 141 10.99 -0.31 7.75
CA LYS A 141 11.49 -1.35 8.65
C LYS A 141 12.39 -2.36 7.95
N SER A 142 12.04 -2.78 6.74
CA SER A 142 12.84 -3.72 5.94
C SER A 142 14.22 -3.15 5.59
N LEU A 143 14.26 -1.87 5.23
CA LEU A 143 15.50 -1.15 4.89
C LEU A 143 16.44 -1.03 6.10
N HIS A 144 15.89 -0.83 7.30
CA HIS A 144 16.67 -0.68 8.54
C HIS A 144 17.03 -1.99 9.25
N ALA A 145 16.41 -3.12 8.85
CA ALA A 145 16.56 -4.37 9.57
C ALA A 145 17.97 -5.01 9.46
N GLY A 146 18.75 -4.67 8.41
CA GLY A 146 20.08 -5.23 8.16
C GLY A 146 20.13 -6.74 7.85
N THR A 147 19.00 -7.44 7.94
CA THR A 147 18.85 -8.89 7.67
C THR A 147 18.24 -9.20 6.32
N VAL A 148 17.66 -8.20 5.67
CA VAL A 148 17.03 -8.33 4.34
C VAL A 148 18.09 -8.19 3.25
N PRO A 149 18.20 -9.11 2.29
CA PRO A 149 19.23 -9.07 1.25
C PRO A 149 19.14 -7.83 0.37
N ARG A 150 20.29 -7.38 -0.15
CA ARG A 150 20.38 -6.18 -0.97
C ARG A 150 19.53 -6.24 -2.25
N TRP A 151 19.38 -7.41 -2.86
CA TRP A 151 18.53 -7.53 -4.05
C TRP A 151 17.05 -7.23 -3.78
N VAL A 152 16.61 -7.40 -2.50
CA VAL A 152 15.28 -6.98 -2.03
C VAL A 152 15.30 -5.50 -1.66
N THR A 153 16.28 -5.05 -0.85
CA THR A 153 16.25 -3.68 -0.32
C THR A 153 16.58 -2.61 -1.37
N ALA A 154 17.37 -2.92 -2.40
CA ALA A 154 17.77 -1.94 -3.40
C ALA A 154 16.61 -1.33 -4.22
N PRO A 155 15.62 -2.11 -4.74
CA PRO A 155 14.46 -1.52 -5.37
C PRO A 155 13.60 -0.72 -4.38
N TYR A 156 13.43 -1.23 -3.14
CA TYR A 156 12.64 -0.53 -2.12
C TYR A 156 13.27 0.75 -1.61
N GLN A 157 14.59 0.87 -1.66
CA GLN A 157 15.26 2.12 -1.34
C GLN A 157 14.83 3.23 -2.33
N LYS A 158 14.75 2.92 -3.62
CA LYS A 158 14.28 3.86 -4.64
C LYS A 158 12.81 4.23 -4.44
N ILE A 159 11.95 3.23 -4.23
CA ILE A 159 10.53 3.44 -3.96
C ILE A 159 10.36 4.37 -2.74
N HIS A 160 11.08 4.12 -1.66
CA HIS A 160 10.99 4.92 -0.45
C HIS A 160 11.50 6.36 -0.66
N GLU A 161 12.55 6.56 -1.45
CA GLU A 161 13.05 7.88 -1.83
C GLU A 161 12.02 8.66 -2.65
N ASP A 162 11.34 8.02 -3.62
CA ASP A 162 10.27 8.61 -4.41
C ASP A 162 9.08 9.00 -3.50
N GLU A 163 8.67 8.14 -2.57
CA GLU A 163 7.57 8.41 -1.62
C GLU A 163 7.88 9.58 -0.66
N GLU A 164 9.14 9.72 -0.21
CA GLU A 164 9.55 10.86 0.63
C GLU A 164 9.48 12.21 -0.12
N GLU A 165 9.74 12.23 -1.44
CA GLU A 165 9.66 13.45 -2.25
C GLU A 165 8.23 13.95 -2.44
N HIS A 166 7.23 13.08 -2.39
CA HIS A 166 5.80 13.45 -2.57
C HIS A 166 5.19 14.17 -1.37
N GLY A 167 5.82 14.11 -0.22
CA GLY A 167 5.28 14.69 1.00
C GLY A 167 3.98 14.01 1.47
N ASN A 168 3.21 14.72 2.30
CA ASN A 168 2.00 14.16 2.90
C ASN A 168 0.73 14.62 2.15
N TYR A 169 0.67 14.42 0.83
CA TYR A 169 -0.51 14.81 0.03
C TYR A 169 -1.83 14.19 0.49
N PRO A 170 -1.88 12.93 0.99
CA PRO A 170 -3.15 12.38 1.46
C PRO A 170 -3.72 13.18 2.63
N PHE A 171 -2.87 13.61 3.56
CA PHE A 171 -3.26 14.47 4.67
C PHE A 171 -3.78 15.83 4.19
N GLU A 172 -3.06 16.49 3.27
CA GLU A 172 -3.42 17.80 2.74
C GLU A 172 -4.77 17.78 2.01
N ILE A 173 -5.01 16.73 1.21
CA ILE A 173 -6.30 16.54 0.52
C ILE A 173 -7.43 16.34 1.54
N LEU A 174 -7.23 15.53 2.57
CA LEU A 174 -8.24 15.31 3.60
C LEU A 174 -8.54 16.58 4.40
N VAL A 175 -7.52 17.35 4.76
CA VAL A 175 -7.72 18.66 5.40
C VAL A 175 -8.55 19.59 4.51
N LYS A 176 -8.30 19.59 3.20
CA LYS A 176 -8.97 20.46 2.25
C LYS A 176 -10.42 20.03 1.96
N TYR A 177 -10.68 18.74 1.85
CA TYR A 177 -11.95 18.24 1.32
C TYR A 177 -12.85 17.52 2.32
N ALA A 178 -12.33 17.01 3.45
CA ALA A 178 -13.13 16.35 4.51
C ALA A 178 -13.73 17.38 5.49
N THR A 179 -14.44 18.38 4.96
CA THR A 179 -14.91 19.57 5.71
C THR A 179 -16.27 19.40 6.35
N THR A 180 -17.00 18.32 6.07
CA THR A 180 -18.32 18.05 6.66
C THR A 180 -18.28 16.77 7.50
N ALA A 181 -19.18 16.66 8.49
CA ALA A 181 -19.29 15.48 9.34
C ALA A 181 -19.56 14.21 8.50
N GLU A 182 -20.37 14.30 7.46
CA GLU A 182 -20.65 13.20 6.55
C GLU A 182 -19.38 12.70 5.83
N LYS A 183 -18.59 13.64 5.23
CA LYS A 183 -17.34 13.28 4.56
C LYS A 183 -16.32 12.69 5.53
N GLN A 184 -16.23 13.22 6.75
CA GLN A 184 -15.36 12.71 7.79
C GLN A 184 -15.77 11.28 8.20
N GLU A 185 -17.05 11.02 8.38
CA GLU A 185 -17.56 9.69 8.69
C GLU A 185 -17.24 8.69 7.56
N ARG A 186 -17.44 9.07 6.31
CA ARG A 186 -17.13 8.24 5.13
C ARG A 186 -15.64 7.93 5.07
N ALA A 187 -14.76 8.93 5.20
CA ALA A 187 -13.31 8.75 5.21
C ALA A 187 -12.86 7.86 6.39
N GLY A 188 -13.42 8.04 7.58
CA GLY A 188 -13.13 7.20 8.75
C GLY A 188 -13.49 5.73 8.54
N ARG A 189 -14.67 5.46 7.93
CA ARG A 189 -15.04 4.09 7.55
C ARG A 189 -14.11 3.52 6.48
N ALA A 190 -13.67 4.33 5.54
CA ALA A 190 -12.78 3.90 4.47
C ALA A 190 -11.38 3.51 5.00
N VAL A 191 -10.82 4.27 5.97
CA VAL A 191 -9.59 3.89 6.69
C VAL A 191 -9.78 2.58 7.45
N ALA A 192 -10.85 2.45 8.24
CA ALA A 192 -11.11 1.23 9.02
C ALA A 192 -11.24 0.00 8.11
N MET A 193 -11.95 0.11 6.99
CA MET A 193 -12.08 -0.93 5.98
C MET A 193 -10.70 -1.29 5.39
N SER A 194 -9.90 -0.31 5.00
CA SER A 194 -8.56 -0.52 4.44
C SER A 194 -7.67 -1.30 5.40
N LEU A 195 -7.59 -0.88 6.65
CA LEU A 195 -6.76 -1.53 7.67
C LEU A 195 -7.21 -2.97 7.95
N LEU A 196 -8.54 -3.22 7.99
CA LEU A 196 -9.08 -4.57 8.16
C LEU A 196 -8.71 -5.48 6.98
N LEU A 197 -8.89 -5.01 5.75
CA LEU A 197 -8.56 -5.77 4.54
C LEU A 197 -7.06 -5.98 4.40
N ARG A 198 -6.24 -5.00 4.76
CA ARG A 198 -4.78 -5.12 4.81
C ARG A 198 -4.34 -6.20 5.81
N ARG A 199 -4.95 -6.26 6.98
CA ARG A 199 -4.69 -7.33 7.94
C ARG A 199 -5.04 -8.71 7.36
N ALA A 200 -6.21 -8.85 6.76
CA ALA A 200 -6.63 -10.10 6.14
C ALA A 200 -5.67 -10.53 4.99
N TYR A 201 -5.18 -9.57 4.22
CA TYR A 201 -4.18 -9.83 3.18
C TYR A 201 -2.86 -10.32 3.80
N PHE A 202 -2.36 -9.67 4.84
CA PHE A 202 -1.13 -10.11 5.51
C PHE A 202 -1.26 -11.52 6.10
N ASP A 203 -2.36 -11.83 6.74
CA ASP A 203 -2.62 -13.16 7.31
C ASP A 203 -2.72 -14.23 6.20
N ASN A 204 -3.27 -13.88 5.03
CA ASN A 204 -3.34 -14.79 3.88
C ASN A 204 -1.96 -14.95 3.23
N LEU A 205 -1.17 -13.87 3.11
CA LEU A 205 0.20 -13.90 2.60
C LEU A 205 1.11 -14.75 3.50
N ASP A 206 1.05 -14.57 4.82
CA ASP A 206 1.80 -15.35 5.79
C ASP A 206 1.51 -16.85 5.64
N ARG A 207 0.23 -17.25 5.56
CA ARG A 207 -0.15 -18.66 5.36
C ARG A 207 0.39 -19.22 4.05
N TRP A 208 0.31 -18.45 2.98
CA TRP A 208 0.83 -18.89 1.69
C TRP A 208 2.35 -19.05 1.69
N VAL A 209 3.06 -18.11 2.28
CA VAL A 209 4.54 -18.10 2.30
C VAL A 209 5.10 -19.15 3.24
N PHE A 210 4.57 -19.26 4.47
CA PHE A 210 5.13 -20.15 5.50
C PHE A 210 4.53 -21.56 5.51
N GLU A 211 3.28 -21.73 5.09
CA GLU A 211 2.57 -23.00 5.17
C GLU A 211 2.25 -23.60 3.79
N GLY A 212 2.46 -22.85 2.71
CA GLY A 212 2.10 -23.28 1.35
C GLY A 212 0.57 -23.32 1.10
N LYS A 213 -0.25 -22.69 1.95
CA LYS A 213 -1.71 -22.71 1.87
C LYS A 213 -2.24 -21.43 1.22
N LEU A 214 -3.01 -21.58 0.14
CA LEU A 214 -3.65 -20.43 -0.54
C LEU A 214 -4.94 -19.96 0.15
N TYR A 215 -5.55 -20.77 1.02
CA TYR A 215 -6.85 -20.50 1.70
C TYR A 215 -6.75 -20.73 3.20
#